data_51a40fa9d8f8269c883e3091c5cd75ad
#
_entry.id   51a40fa9d8f8269c883e3091c5cd75ad
#
_cell.length_a   1.000
_cell.length_b   1.000
_cell.length_c   1.000
_cell.angle_alpha   90.00
_cell.angle_beta   90.00
_cell.angle_gamma   90.00
#
_symmetry.space_group_name_H-M   'P 1'
#
loop_
_entity.id
_entity.type
_entity.pdbx_description
1 polymer ?
#
loop_
_entity_poly.entity_id
_entity_poly.type
_entity_poly.pdbx_seq_one_letter_code
_entity_poly.pdbx_strand_id
1 'polypeptide(L)'
;ATAAVAAGAQVTVVEYAPAPMLAAVGPDIAAVMTRWYADAGVDLRLATGVSSVEDGGLALADGSWLAADEVVTAIGARPRLDWLDGSGVHTETCVLTTERLETSAPGVFAVGDCAAYLSGRYGRRLRFEHWDIALHAPEVAAANVLGGSEVFDPVPYFWTEQFGRMVQYAGLHSPSDRLVWRGDPAAAKFGAFWLDADGRLTALLAVGVPKDVVQARRLLLAGSVAVDPDALADPSVPVRAAALTG
;
A
#
# COMPACT_ATOMS: atom_id res chain seq x y z
N ALA A 1 0.67 16.02 -5.27
CA ALA A 1 1.87 16.76 -5.68
C ALA A 1 2.11 16.65 -7.19
N THR A 2 2.20 15.42 -7.77
CA THR A 2 2.53 15.18 -9.19
C THR A 2 1.69 16.03 -10.17
N ALA A 3 0.37 16.00 -10.05
CA ALA A 3 -0.52 16.74 -10.94
C ALA A 3 -0.36 18.28 -10.81
N ALA A 4 -0.18 18.77 -9.58
CA ALA A 4 0.01 20.20 -9.33
C ALA A 4 1.33 20.72 -9.90
N VAL A 5 2.42 19.97 -9.72
CA VAL A 5 3.72 20.28 -10.36
C VAL A 5 3.61 20.27 -11.88
N ALA A 6 2.95 19.27 -12.45
CA ALA A 6 2.73 19.20 -13.90
C ALA A 6 1.89 20.36 -14.44
N ALA A 7 1.00 20.93 -13.62
CA ALA A 7 0.23 22.13 -13.95
C ALA A 7 1.01 23.44 -13.73
N GLY A 8 2.27 23.40 -13.30
CA GLY A 8 3.12 24.56 -13.08
C GLY A 8 2.93 25.26 -11.72
N ALA A 9 2.23 24.64 -10.77
CA ALA A 9 2.08 25.17 -9.42
C ALA A 9 3.37 25.02 -8.60
N GLN A 10 3.62 25.96 -7.70
CA GLN A 10 4.58 25.77 -6.62
C GLN A 10 3.93 24.86 -5.57
N VAL A 11 4.58 23.75 -5.23
CA VAL A 11 4.01 22.74 -4.34
C VAL A 11 4.86 22.58 -3.09
N THR A 12 4.22 22.72 -1.93
CA THR A 12 4.76 22.30 -0.65
C THR A 12 3.96 21.09 -0.16
N VAL A 13 4.64 20.04 0.26
CA VAL A 13 4.03 18.88 0.92
C VAL A 13 4.44 18.89 2.38
N VAL A 14 3.45 18.89 3.28
CA VAL A 14 3.67 18.76 4.73
C VAL A 14 3.30 17.34 5.13
N GLU A 15 4.27 16.60 5.68
CA GLU A 15 4.13 15.22 6.09
C GLU A 15 4.50 15.09 7.57
N TYR A 16 3.60 14.51 8.37
CA TYR A 16 3.81 14.28 9.79
C TYR A 16 4.89 13.22 10.06
N ALA A 17 4.98 12.21 9.19
CA ALA A 17 6.00 11.17 9.28
C ALA A 17 7.39 11.69 8.86
N PRO A 18 8.48 11.03 9.29
CA PRO A 18 9.85 11.39 8.90
C PRO A 18 10.19 11.07 7.44
N ALA A 19 9.30 10.41 6.69
CA ALA A 19 9.45 10.15 5.27
C ALA A 19 8.08 9.85 4.63
N PRO A 20 7.89 10.16 3.33
CA PRO A 20 6.66 9.86 2.62
C PRO A 20 6.48 8.35 2.47
N MET A 21 5.23 7.89 2.60
CA MET A 21 4.84 6.47 2.46
C MET A 21 5.55 5.49 3.41
N LEU A 22 6.22 5.97 4.45
CA LEU A 22 7.04 5.17 5.37
C LEU A 22 6.30 3.92 5.90
N ALA A 23 5.05 4.07 6.31
CA ALA A 23 4.26 2.98 6.86
C ALA A 23 3.91 1.89 5.82
N ALA A 24 3.86 2.25 4.54
CA ALA A 24 3.48 1.32 3.46
C ALA A 24 4.67 0.57 2.86
N VAL A 25 5.84 1.24 2.74
CA VAL A 25 6.96 0.70 1.95
C VAL A 25 8.25 0.51 2.77
N GLY A 26 8.25 0.90 4.04
CA GLY A 26 9.42 0.83 4.92
C GLY A 26 10.46 1.93 4.68
N PRO A 27 11.48 2.03 5.55
CA PRO A 27 12.39 3.18 5.58
C PRO A 27 13.30 3.27 4.34
N ASP A 28 13.79 2.16 3.84
CA ASP A 28 14.72 2.14 2.71
C ASP A 28 14.09 2.68 1.43
N ILE A 29 12.88 2.23 1.13
CA ILE A 29 12.12 2.69 -0.04
C ILE A 29 11.65 4.13 0.16
N ALA A 30 11.17 4.48 1.36
CA ALA A 30 10.75 5.83 1.68
C ALA A 30 11.89 6.85 1.50
N ALA A 31 13.13 6.48 1.86
CA ALA A 31 14.32 7.30 1.64
C ALA A 31 14.62 7.53 0.14
N VAL A 32 14.43 6.51 -0.70
CA VAL A 32 14.53 6.65 -2.16
C VAL A 32 13.45 7.59 -2.68
N MET A 33 12.20 7.39 -2.26
CA MET A 33 11.06 8.20 -2.71
C MET A 33 11.15 9.66 -2.26
N THR A 34 11.72 9.93 -1.10
CA THR A 34 11.94 11.29 -0.60
C THR A 34 12.73 12.15 -1.59
N ARG A 35 13.72 11.58 -2.26
CA ARG A 35 14.54 12.30 -3.25
C ARG A 35 13.74 12.76 -4.46
N TRP A 36 12.70 12.03 -4.85
CA TRP A 36 11.88 12.36 -6.00
C TRP A 36 11.11 13.67 -5.86
N TYR A 37 10.81 14.07 -4.61
CA TYR A 37 10.17 15.36 -4.33
C TYR A 37 11.13 16.51 -4.63
N ALA A 38 12.37 16.41 -4.17
CA ALA A 38 13.39 17.41 -4.46
C ALA A 38 13.70 17.49 -5.98
N ASP A 39 13.82 16.32 -6.65
CA ASP A 39 14.04 16.26 -8.10
C ASP A 39 12.89 16.93 -8.88
N ALA A 40 11.67 16.89 -8.34
CA ALA A 40 10.49 17.49 -8.94
C ALA A 40 10.27 18.97 -8.52
N GLY A 41 11.17 19.55 -7.71
CA GLY A 41 11.05 20.92 -7.24
C GLY A 41 9.97 21.13 -6.17
N VAL A 42 9.57 20.08 -5.46
CA VAL A 42 8.59 20.15 -4.36
C VAL A 42 9.29 20.48 -3.05
N ASP A 43 8.80 21.49 -2.32
CA ASP A 43 9.19 21.75 -0.93
C ASP A 43 8.55 20.67 -0.02
N LEU A 44 9.36 19.73 0.46
CA LEU A 44 8.89 18.62 1.30
C LEU A 44 9.29 18.87 2.74
N ARG A 45 8.30 19.10 3.60
CA ARG A 45 8.44 19.32 5.04
C ARG A 45 8.05 18.07 5.79
N LEU A 46 9.04 17.33 6.23
CA LEU A 46 8.89 16.08 6.97
C LEU A 46 8.86 16.30 8.48
N ALA A 47 8.34 15.33 9.22
CA ALA A 47 8.18 15.38 10.68
C ALA A 47 7.47 16.66 11.14
N THR A 48 6.56 17.18 10.31
CA THR A 48 5.90 18.47 10.50
C THR A 48 4.40 18.27 10.64
N GLY A 49 3.85 18.70 11.76
CA GLY A 49 2.41 18.69 12.01
C GLY A 49 1.73 19.96 11.50
N VAL A 50 0.46 19.83 11.12
CA VAL A 50 -0.44 20.96 10.83
C VAL A 50 -1.35 21.15 12.03
N SER A 51 -1.43 22.39 12.54
CA SER A 51 -2.30 22.74 13.67
C SER A 51 -3.68 23.20 13.18
N SER A 52 -3.72 24.01 12.14
CA SER A 52 -4.98 24.47 11.52
C SER A 52 -4.80 24.77 10.04
N VAL A 53 -5.94 24.77 9.33
CA VAL A 53 -6.08 25.30 7.98
C VAL A 53 -6.92 26.55 8.09
N GLU A 54 -6.43 27.66 7.55
CA GLU A 54 -7.06 28.98 7.64
C GLU A 54 -7.06 29.66 6.27
N ASP A 55 -7.76 30.77 6.14
CA ASP A 55 -7.75 31.55 4.90
C ASP A 55 -6.32 32.00 4.58
N GLY A 56 -5.86 31.60 3.39
CA GLY A 56 -4.53 31.95 2.88
C GLY A 56 -3.38 31.03 3.34
N GLY A 57 -3.65 29.89 4.03
CA GLY A 57 -2.58 28.93 4.33
C GLY A 57 -2.80 27.99 5.50
N LEU A 58 -1.68 27.58 6.09
CA LEU A 58 -1.61 26.61 7.18
C LEU A 58 -0.81 27.16 8.37
N ALA A 59 -1.33 26.95 9.60
CA ALA A 59 -0.52 27.05 10.79
C ALA A 59 0.14 25.68 11.08
N LEU A 60 1.45 25.66 11.24
CA LEU A 60 2.20 24.46 11.55
C LEU A 60 2.36 24.27 13.06
N ALA A 61 2.63 23.02 13.48
CA ALA A 61 2.72 22.68 14.91
C ALA A 61 3.91 23.34 15.62
N ASP A 62 4.91 23.81 14.89
CA ASP A 62 6.06 24.56 15.41
C ASP A 62 5.78 26.08 15.57
N GLY A 63 4.55 26.50 15.28
CA GLY A 63 4.11 27.90 15.34
C GLY A 63 4.41 28.70 14.06
N SER A 64 5.02 28.13 13.06
CA SER A 64 5.26 28.81 11.78
C SER A 64 4.01 28.84 10.91
N TRP A 65 3.98 29.77 9.95
CA TRP A 65 2.91 29.94 8.97
C TRP A 65 3.40 29.57 7.57
N LEU A 66 2.61 28.78 6.86
CA LEU A 66 2.83 28.43 5.46
C LEU A 66 1.70 29.04 4.61
N ALA A 67 2.02 30.09 3.87
CA ALA A 67 1.07 30.68 2.93
C ALA A 67 0.77 29.75 1.77
N ALA A 68 -0.50 29.63 1.38
CA ALA A 68 -0.94 28.81 0.26
C ALA A 68 -2.25 29.38 -0.32
N ASP A 69 -2.34 29.43 -1.65
CA ASP A 69 -3.56 29.81 -2.36
C ASP A 69 -4.60 28.69 -2.28
N GLU A 70 -4.13 27.43 -2.33
CA GLU A 70 -4.96 26.23 -2.28
C GLU A 70 -4.36 25.18 -1.34
N VAL A 71 -5.21 24.54 -0.53
CA VAL A 71 -4.83 23.47 0.39
C VAL A 71 -5.56 22.19 0.05
N VAL A 72 -4.79 21.12 -0.23
CA VAL A 72 -5.32 19.78 -0.44
C VAL A 72 -5.03 18.92 0.79
N THR A 73 -6.06 18.50 1.50
CA THR A 73 -5.94 17.65 2.69
C THR A 73 -6.06 16.19 2.30
N ALA A 74 -4.97 15.42 2.53
CA ALA A 74 -4.89 13.98 2.24
C ALA A 74 -4.24 13.23 3.43
N ILE A 75 -4.91 13.27 4.59
CA ILE A 75 -4.39 12.77 5.88
C ILE A 75 -5.02 11.43 6.30
N GLY A 76 -5.53 10.66 5.34
CA GLY A 76 -6.22 9.39 5.54
C GLY A 76 -7.72 9.52 5.73
N ALA A 77 -8.37 8.37 5.87
CA ALA A 77 -9.82 8.27 6.03
C ALA A 77 -10.17 7.31 7.18
N ARG A 78 -11.34 7.52 7.76
CA ARG A 78 -11.93 6.60 8.75
C ARG A 78 -13.34 6.24 8.32
N PRO A 79 -13.71 4.95 8.30
CA PRO A 79 -15.09 4.56 8.06
C PRO A 79 -16.01 5.17 9.11
N ARG A 80 -17.14 5.72 8.65
CA ARG A 80 -18.23 6.20 9.53
C ARG A 80 -19.19 5.03 9.75
N LEU A 81 -19.14 4.44 10.94
CA LEU A 81 -19.84 3.20 11.28
C LEU A 81 -21.00 3.42 12.27
N ASP A 82 -21.23 4.64 12.75
CA ASP A 82 -22.22 5.01 13.75
C ASP A 82 -23.65 4.55 13.36
N TRP A 83 -23.93 4.51 12.06
CA TRP A 83 -25.21 4.05 11.53
C TRP A 83 -25.47 2.54 11.67
N LEU A 84 -24.44 1.76 12.03
CA LEU A 84 -24.53 0.32 12.32
C LEU A 84 -24.81 0.03 13.79
N ASP A 85 -24.87 1.04 14.66
CA ASP A 85 -25.14 0.85 16.08
C ASP A 85 -26.49 0.17 16.29
N GLY A 86 -26.47 -0.92 17.09
CA GLY A 86 -27.66 -1.72 17.34
C GLY A 86 -28.09 -2.67 16.22
N SER A 87 -27.36 -2.71 15.09
CA SER A 87 -27.67 -3.60 13.95
C SER A 87 -27.29 -5.06 14.17
N GLY A 88 -26.47 -5.38 15.17
CA GLY A 88 -25.86 -6.69 15.39
C GLY A 88 -24.62 -6.96 14.54
N VAL A 89 -24.20 -6.02 13.69
CA VAL A 89 -22.93 -6.08 12.94
C VAL A 89 -21.78 -5.72 13.88
N HIS A 90 -20.80 -6.59 13.99
CA HIS A 90 -19.61 -6.34 14.80
C HIS A 90 -18.67 -5.35 14.08
N THR A 91 -18.36 -4.28 14.76
CA THR A 91 -17.45 -3.23 14.30
C THR A 91 -16.36 -2.96 15.32
N GLU A 92 -15.19 -2.55 14.82
CA GLU A 92 -14.12 -1.91 15.58
C GLU A 92 -13.83 -0.56 14.92
N THR A 93 -12.64 -0.36 14.35
CA THR A 93 -12.33 0.75 13.44
C THR A 93 -12.91 0.52 12.04
N CYS A 94 -13.48 -0.64 11.78
CA CYS A 94 -14.05 -1.13 10.52
C CYS A 94 -15.07 -2.24 10.81
N VAL A 95 -15.81 -2.67 9.79
CA VAL A 95 -16.73 -3.81 9.86
C VAL A 95 -15.90 -5.10 9.83
N LEU A 96 -16.10 -5.98 10.82
CA LEU A 96 -15.41 -7.26 10.89
C LEU A 96 -16.13 -8.31 10.04
N THR A 97 -15.40 -8.98 9.14
CA THR A 97 -15.94 -10.04 8.30
C THR A 97 -15.15 -11.34 8.41
N THR A 98 -15.75 -12.44 8.02
CA THR A 98 -15.07 -13.72 7.80
C THR A 98 -14.19 -13.64 6.55
N GLU A 99 -13.51 -14.74 6.21
CA GLU A 99 -12.82 -14.93 4.92
C GLU A 99 -13.78 -14.96 3.72
N ARG A 100 -15.09 -15.07 3.97
CA ARG A 100 -16.15 -15.04 2.94
C ARG A 100 -16.82 -13.68 2.82
N LEU A 101 -16.30 -12.68 3.52
CA LEU A 101 -16.82 -11.31 3.60
C LEU A 101 -18.17 -11.20 4.31
N GLU A 102 -18.60 -12.24 5.03
CA GLU A 102 -19.81 -12.24 5.87
C GLU A 102 -19.55 -11.49 7.16
N THR A 103 -20.50 -10.66 7.59
CA THR A 103 -20.48 -10.00 8.90
C THR A 103 -21.02 -10.92 10.00
N SER A 104 -21.07 -10.45 11.24
CA SER A 104 -21.73 -11.14 12.35
C SER A 104 -23.26 -11.20 12.22
N ALA A 105 -23.87 -10.32 11.41
CA ALA A 105 -25.29 -10.36 11.14
C ALA A 105 -25.58 -11.28 9.93
N PRO A 106 -26.44 -12.31 10.07
CA PRO A 106 -26.70 -13.26 9.00
C PRO A 106 -27.21 -12.60 7.72
N GLY A 107 -26.63 -12.98 6.57
CA GLY A 107 -27.00 -12.46 5.27
C GLY A 107 -26.49 -11.05 4.97
N VAL A 108 -25.66 -10.47 5.85
CA VAL A 108 -25.05 -9.15 5.67
C VAL A 108 -23.56 -9.32 5.35
N PHE A 109 -23.12 -8.70 4.29
CA PHE A 109 -21.74 -8.71 3.81
C PHE A 109 -21.13 -7.31 3.85
N ALA A 110 -19.81 -7.21 4.03
CA ALA A 110 -19.10 -5.94 3.93
C ALA A 110 -17.88 -6.09 3.04
N VAL A 111 -17.64 -5.08 2.19
CA VAL A 111 -16.59 -5.07 1.17
C VAL A 111 -15.92 -3.70 1.09
N GLY A 112 -14.71 -3.66 0.52
CA GLY A 112 -13.95 -2.43 0.29
C GLY A 112 -13.34 -1.84 1.56
N ASP A 113 -13.13 -0.54 1.57
CA ASP A 113 -12.34 0.18 2.57
C ASP A 113 -12.88 0.10 3.99
N CYS A 114 -14.18 -0.14 4.16
CA CYS A 114 -14.80 -0.27 5.47
C CYS A 114 -14.71 -1.68 6.07
N ALA A 115 -14.31 -2.70 5.30
CA ALA A 115 -14.30 -4.09 5.72
C ALA A 115 -12.92 -4.57 6.12
N ALA A 116 -12.84 -5.35 7.23
CA ALA A 116 -11.66 -6.11 7.60
C ALA A 116 -11.96 -7.60 7.52
N TYR A 117 -11.31 -8.27 6.59
CA TYR A 117 -11.51 -9.70 6.32
C TYR A 117 -10.46 -10.56 7.02
N LEU A 118 -10.85 -11.80 7.36
CA LEU A 118 -9.92 -12.79 7.89
C LEU A 118 -9.12 -13.41 6.73
N SER A 119 -7.81 -13.26 6.75
CA SER A 119 -6.92 -13.84 5.76
C SER A 119 -6.30 -15.14 6.30
N GLY A 120 -6.52 -16.24 5.61
CA GLY A 120 -5.87 -17.54 5.89
C GLY A 120 -4.39 -17.49 5.49
N ARG A 121 -4.05 -16.81 4.40
CA ARG A 121 -2.68 -16.61 3.90
C ARG A 121 -1.77 -15.92 4.92
N TYR A 122 -2.28 -14.89 5.59
CA TYR A 122 -1.50 -14.06 6.53
C TYR A 122 -1.83 -14.40 7.99
N GLY A 123 -2.75 -15.34 8.26
CA GLY A 123 -3.12 -15.78 9.60
C GLY A 123 -3.72 -14.69 10.49
N ARG A 124 -4.24 -13.63 9.91
CA ARG A 124 -4.79 -12.48 10.64
C ARG A 124 -5.85 -11.73 9.86
N ARG A 125 -6.55 -10.85 10.56
CA ARG A 125 -7.51 -9.92 9.94
C ARG A 125 -6.76 -8.81 9.24
N LEU A 126 -7.18 -8.50 8.00
CA LEU A 126 -6.57 -7.46 7.15
C LEU A 126 -7.63 -6.46 6.71
N ARG A 127 -7.23 -5.20 6.62
CA ARG A 127 -7.98 -4.10 6.03
C ARG A 127 -7.03 -3.25 5.18
N PHE A 128 -7.40 -3.02 3.95
CA PHE A 128 -6.65 -2.14 3.04
C PHE A 128 -7.61 -1.20 2.33
N GLU A 129 -7.20 0.05 2.18
CA GLU A 129 -7.87 1.08 1.39
C GLU A 129 -7.30 1.08 -0.03
N HIS A 130 -7.22 -0.13 -0.63
CA HIS A 130 -6.66 -0.32 -1.96
C HIS A 130 -7.78 -0.49 -2.99
N TRP A 131 -7.64 0.20 -4.11
CA TRP A 131 -8.59 0.08 -5.22
C TRP A 131 -8.77 -1.37 -5.68
N ASP A 132 -7.69 -2.15 -5.69
CA ASP A 132 -7.69 -3.59 -6.05
C ASP A 132 -8.63 -4.40 -5.14
N ILE A 133 -8.63 -4.13 -3.83
CA ILE A 133 -9.53 -4.77 -2.87
C ILE A 133 -11.00 -4.36 -3.12
N ALA A 134 -11.24 -3.07 -3.33
CA ALA A 134 -12.59 -2.56 -3.58
C ALA A 134 -13.17 -3.08 -4.91
N LEU A 135 -12.32 -3.41 -5.89
CA LEU A 135 -12.73 -3.98 -7.16
C LEU A 135 -13.10 -5.46 -7.06
N HIS A 136 -12.30 -6.27 -6.35
CA HIS A 136 -12.45 -7.74 -6.36
C HIS A 136 -13.28 -8.30 -5.21
N ALA A 137 -13.31 -7.64 -4.04
CA ALA A 137 -14.11 -8.12 -2.91
C ALA A 137 -15.62 -8.21 -3.23
N PRO A 138 -16.25 -7.28 -3.97
CA PRO A 138 -17.66 -7.39 -4.34
C PRO A 138 -18.01 -8.63 -5.16
N GLU A 139 -17.11 -9.13 -6.00
CA GLU A 139 -17.33 -10.35 -6.81
C GLU A 139 -17.52 -11.58 -5.91
N VAL A 140 -16.64 -11.73 -4.89
CA VAL A 140 -16.71 -12.80 -3.91
C VAL A 140 -17.95 -12.67 -3.03
N ALA A 141 -18.25 -11.45 -2.54
CA ALA A 141 -19.45 -11.22 -1.74
C ALA A 141 -20.73 -11.53 -2.53
N ALA A 142 -20.81 -11.12 -3.81
CA ALA A 142 -21.97 -11.38 -4.65
C ALA A 142 -22.16 -12.90 -4.89
N ALA A 143 -21.09 -13.64 -5.13
CA ALA A 143 -21.17 -15.09 -5.26
C ALA A 143 -21.71 -15.74 -3.96
N ASN A 144 -21.24 -15.26 -2.79
CA ASN A 144 -21.65 -15.79 -1.50
C ASN A 144 -23.09 -15.40 -1.12
N VAL A 145 -23.56 -14.21 -1.49
CA VAL A 145 -24.98 -13.81 -1.38
C VAL A 145 -25.90 -14.76 -2.16
N LEU A 146 -25.43 -15.29 -3.29
CA LEU A 146 -26.15 -16.26 -4.11
C LEU A 146 -26.01 -17.72 -3.63
N GLY A 147 -25.46 -17.93 -2.42
CA GLY A 147 -25.29 -19.27 -1.83
C GLY A 147 -23.96 -19.94 -2.14
N GLY A 148 -22.99 -19.23 -2.70
CA GLY A 148 -21.63 -19.68 -2.89
C GLY A 148 -20.85 -19.81 -1.58
N SER A 149 -19.59 -20.26 -1.70
CA SER A 149 -18.68 -20.42 -0.57
C SER A 149 -17.27 -19.93 -0.90
N GLU A 150 -17.20 -18.87 -1.72
CA GLU A 150 -15.94 -18.29 -2.18
C GLU A 150 -15.17 -17.63 -1.02
N VAL A 151 -13.85 -17.82 -1.03
CA VAL A 151 -12.94 -17.22 -0.05
C VAL A 151 -12.23 -16.02 -0.66
N PHE A 152 -12.25 -14.91 0.04
CA PHE A 152 -11.52 -13.69 -0.32
C PHE A 152 -10.19 -13.64 0.44
N ASP A 153 -9.11 -14.06 -0.21
CA ASP A 153 -7.77 -14.05 0.39
C ASP A 153 -6.70 -13.64 -0.65
N PRO A 154 -6.79 -12.41 -1.18
CA PRO A 154 -5.87 -11.93 -2.20
C PRO A 154 -4.47 -11.67 -1.65
N VAL A 155 -3.49 -11.62 -2.55
CA VAL A 155 -2.23 -10.94 -2.29
C VAL A 155 -2.49 -9.44 -2.40
N PRO A 156 -2.32 -8.66 -1.32
CA PRO A 156 -2.55 -7.22 -1.36
C PRO A 156 -1.73 -6.55 -2.46
N TYR A 157 -2.35 -5.61 -3.17
CA TYR A 157 -1.70 -4.91 -4.27
C TYR A 157 -2.15 -3.47 -4.31
N PHE A 158 -1.19 -2.55 -4.50
CA PHE A 158 -1.48 -1.17 -4.82
C PHE A 158 -0.47 -0.61 -5.83
N TRP A 159 -0.83 0.50 -6.44
CA TRP A 159 0.08 1.28 -7.28
C TRP A 159 -0.08 2.75 -7.01
N THR A 160 0.95 3.50 -7.35
CA THR A 160 0.94 4.96 -7.34
C THR A 160 1.85 5.47 -8.45
N GLU A 161 1.49 6.61 -9.03
CA GLU A 161 2.38 7.35 -9.91
C GLU A 161 2.91 8.57 -9.17
N GLN A 162 4.22 8.68 -9.10
CA GLN A 162 4.88 9.81 -8.44
C GLN A 162 5.94 10.40 -9.37
N PHE A 163 5.69 11.63 -9.83
CA PHE A 163 6.63 12.38 -10.67
C PHE A 163 7.09 11.57 -11.89
N GLY A 164 6.13 10.97 -12.62
CA GLY A 164 6.38 10.14 -13.79
C GLY A 164 6.95 8.74 -13.52
N ARG A 165 7.03 8.32 -12.25
CA ARG A 165 7.47 6.98 -11.85
C ARG A 165 6.28 6.13 -11.44
N MET A 166 6.01 5.08 -12.19
CA MET A 166 4.99 4.08 -11.84
C MET A 166 5.56 3.14 -10.78
N VAL A 167 5.03 3.22 -9.58
CA VAL A 167 5.37 2.37 -8.43
C VAL A 167 4.26 1.34 -8.25
N GLN A 168 4.63 0.07 -8.16
CA GLN A 168 3.71 -1.03 -7.90
C GLN A 168 4.22 -1.86 -6.72
N TYR A 169 3.33 -2.17 -5.80
CA TYR A 169 3.65 -2.98 -4.62
C TYR A 169 2.69 -4.16 -4.53
N ALA A 170 3.20 -5.34 -4.20
CA ALA A 170 2.38 -6.52 -3.91
C ALA A 170 2.95 -7.34 -2.77
N GLY A 171 2.06 -7.99 -2.02
CA GLY A 171 2.41 -8.76 -0.84
C GLY A 171 2.26 -7.98 0.46
N LEU A 172 2.89 -8.49 1.51
CA LEU A 172 2.87 -7.88 2.84
C LEU A 172 4.16 -8.24 3.56
N HIS A 173 5.11 -7.29 3.59
CA HIS A 173 6.37 -7.49 4.30
C HIS A 173 6.26 -7.18 5.80
N SER A 174 7.15 -7.76 6.56
CA SER A 174 7.41 -7.43 7.96
C SER A 174 8.62 -6.50 8.07
N PRO A 175 8.72 -5.65 9.10
CA PRO A 175 9.93 -4.88 9.38
C PRO A 175 11.20 -5.73 9.60
N SER A 176 11.03 -7.01 9.93
CA SER A 176 12.13 -7.97 10.09
C SER A 176 12.57 -8.64 8.79
N ASP A 177 11.82 -8.46 7.69
CA ASP A 177 12.15 -9.11 6.43
C ASP A 177 13.39 -8.47 5.80
N ARG A 178 14.22 -9.33 5.21
CA ARG A 178 15.42 -8.89 4.49
C ARG A 178 15.02 -8.23 3.18
N LEU A 179 15.47 -6.99 2.96
CA LEU A 179 15.33 -6.30 1.68
C LEU A 179 16.41 -6.74 0.70
N VAL A 180 16.03 -7.09 -0.51
CA VAL A 180 16.90 -7.41 -1.66
C VAL A 180 16.61 -6.41 -2.78
N TRP A 181 17.60 -5.61 -3.12
CA TRP A 181 17.52 -4.69 -4.25
C TRP A 181 17.79 -5.43 -5.57
N ARG A 182 17.02 -5.08 -6.58
CA ARG A 182 17.19 -5.54 -7.96
C ARG A 182 17.38 -4.35 -8.88
N GLY A 183 18.60 -4.20 -9.38
CA GLY A 183 19.04 -2.99 -10.07
C GLY A 183 19.43 -1.88 -9.09
N ASP A 184 19.63 -0.68 -9.62
CA ASP A 184 20.05 0.48 -8.84
C ASP A 184 18.83 1.31 -8.40
N PRO A 185 18.57 1.49 -7.09
CA PRO A 185 17.46 2.31 -6.59
C PRO A 185 17.61 3.80 -6.93
N ALA A 186 18.77 4.28 -7.35
CA ALA A 186 18.94 5.63 -7.88
C ALA A 186 18.53 5.75 -9.35
N ALA A 187 18.37 4.62 -10.07
CA ALA A 187 17.94 4.62 -11.46
C ALA A 187 16.42 4.85 -11.60
N ALA A 188 15.98 5.11 -12.82
CA ALA A 188 14.56 5.26 -13.14
C ALA A 188 13.76 3.96 -13.05
N LYS A 189 14.44 2.80 -13.04
CA LYS A 189 13.82 1.47 -13.01
C LYS A 189 14.58 0.56 -12.08
N PHE A 190 13.87 -0.01 -11.10
CA PHE A 190 14.43 -0.95 -10.14
C PHE A 190 13.32 -1.79 -9.50
N GLY A 191 13.73 -2.86 -8.81
CA GLY A 191 12.88 -3.66 -7.95
C GLY A 191 13.42 -3.71 -6.52
N ALA A 192 12.55 -3.95 -5.57
CA ALA A 192 12.86 -4.22 -4.18
C ALA A 192 12.01 -5.40 -3.72
N PHE A 193 12.61 -6.41 -3.12
CA PHE A 193 11.95 -7.63 -2.72
C PHE A 193 12.22 -7.89 -1.24
N TRP A 194 11.19 -8.33 -0.52
CA TRP A 194 11.32 -8.67 0.90
C TRP A 194 11.25 -10.18 1.07
N LEU A 195 12.19 -10.69 1.85
CA LEU A 195 12.31 -12.10 2.18
C LEU A 195 12.20 -12.30 3.68
N ASP A 196 11.40 -13.27 4.12
CA ASP A 196 11.33 -13.67 5.53
C ASP A 196 12.62 -14.37 6.00
N ALA A 197 12.65 -14.81 7.25
CA ALA A 197 13.79 -15.49 7.86
C ALA A 197 14.15 -16.82 7.17
N ASP A 198 13.19 -17.44 6.50
CA ASP A 198 13.36 -18.69 5.75
C ASP A 198 13.72 -18.46 4.27
N GLY A 199 13.96 -17.20 3.88
CA GLY A 199 14.27 -16.81 2.50
C GLY A 199 13.09 -16.87 1.55
N ARG A 200 11.86 -16.80 2.06
CA ARG A 200 10.64 -16.82 1.25
C ARG A 200 10.20 -15.42 0.89
N LEU A 201 9.73 -15.28 -0.34
CA LEU A 201 9.22 -14.00 -0.84
C LEU A 201 7.93 -13.60 -0.10
N THR A 202 7.94 -12.44 0.56
CA THR A 202 6.79 -11.88 1.28
C THR A 202 6.17 -10.68 0.57
N ALA A 203 6.98 -9.88 -0.10
CA ALA A 203 6.51 -8.72 -0.87
C ALA A 203 7.49 -8.28 -1.94
N LEU A 204 7.00 -7.45 -2.85
CA LEU A 204 7.83 -6.71 -3.79
C LEU A 204 7.33 -5.28 -3.95
N LEU A 205 8.26 -4.38 -4.26
CA LEU A 205 8.00 -3.08 -4.86
C LEU A 205 8.77 -2.99 -6.17
N ALA A 206 8.15 -2.42 -7.19
CA ALA A 206 8.76 -2.27 -8.50
C ALA A 206 8.50 -0.87 -9.05
N VAL A 207 9.52 -0.24 -9.58
CA VAL A 207 9.45 1.06 -10.26
C VAL A 207 9.79 0.87 -11.72
N GLY A 208 8.79 1.04 -12.61
CA GLY A 208 8.99 0.98 -14.06
C GLY A 208 9.37 -0.40 -14.64
N VAL A 209 9.22 -1.49 -13.87
CA VAL A 209 9.54 -2.87 -14.28
C VAL A 209 8.33 -3.82 -14.18
N PRO A 210 7.28 -3.62 -14.98
CA PRO A 210 6.01 -4.34 -14.84
C PRO A 210 6.14 -5.86 -15.03
N LYS A 211 7.13 -6.33 -15.78
CA LYS A 211 7.38 -7.78 -15.97
C LYS A 211 7.76 -8.46 -14.65
N ASP A 212 8.53 -7.78 -13.81
CA ASP A 212 8.94 -8.32 -12.51
C ASP A 212 7.75 -8.41 -11.57
N VAL A 213 6.84 -7.41 -11.61
CA VAL A 213 5.58 -7.42 -10.85
C VAL A 213 4.73 -8.64 -11.18
N VAL A 214 4.53 -8.92 -12.48
CA VAL A 214 3.73 -10.08 -12.91
C VAL A 214 4.32 -11.39 -12.44
N GLN A 215 5.65 -11.54 -12.54
CA GLN A 215 6.32 -12.78 -12.13
C GLN A 215 6.29 -12.96 -10.61
N ALA A 216 6.62 -11.92 -9.85
CA ALA A 216 6.63 -11.97 -8.39
C ALA A 216 5.21 -12.17 -7.80
N ARG A 217 4.18 -11.51 -8.36
CA ARG A 217 2.80 -11.76 -7.93
C ARG A 217 2.39 -13.23 -8.12
N ARG A 218 2.86 -13.89 -9.17
CA ARG A 218 2.61 -15.34 -9.35
C ARG A 218 3.28 -16.17 -8.26
N LEU A 219 4.50 -15.83 -7.86
CA LEU A 219 5.17 -16.51 -6.75
C LEU A 219 4.44 -16.27 -5.43
N LEU A 220 4.02 -15.04 -5.14
CA LEU A 220 3.25 -14.70 -3.95
C LEU A 220 1.89 -15.43 -3.91
N LEU A 221 1.22 -15.57 -5.06
CA LEU A 221 -0.05 -16.29 -5.17
C LEU A 221 0.11 -17.79 -4.97
N ALA A 222 1.21 -18.36 -5.45
CA ALA A 222 1.53 -19.79 -5.24
C ALA A 222 1.78 -20.15 -3.77
N GLY A 223 1.95 -19.13 -2.92
CA GLY A 223 2.21 -19.30 -1.49
C GLY A 223 3.68 -19.12 -1.17
N SER A 224 4.09 -19.59 -0.01
CA SER A 224 5.39 -19.41 0.61
C SER A 224 6.56 -19.99 -0.23
N VAL A 225 7.01 -19.27 -1.24
CA VAL A 225 8.08 -19.70 -2.16
C VAL A 225 9.42 -19.16 -1.69
N ALA A 226 10.36 -20.06 -1.39
CA ALA A 226 11.75 -19.70 -1.13
C ALA A 226 12.44 -19.29 -2.44
N VAL A 227 13.30 -18.28 -2.36
CA VAL A 227 14.00 -17.72 -3.53
C VAL A 227 15.50 -17.59 -3.26
N ASP A 228 16.29 -17.70 -4.32
CA ASP A 228 17.70 -17.35 -4.30
C ASP A 228 17.84 -15.83 -4.34
N PRO A 229 18.35 -15.17 -3.28
CA PRO A 229 18.47 -13.73 -3.21
C PRO A 229 19.44 -13.15 -4.23
N ASP A 230 20.49 -13.87 -4.62
CA ASP A 230 21.47 -13.40 -5.59
C ASP A 230 20.89 -13.44 -7.02
N ALA A 231 20.18 -14.52 -7.36
CA ALA A 231 19.42 -14.59 -8.61
C ALA A 231 18.30 -13.55 -8.67
N LEU A 232 17.65 -13.26 -7.53
CA LEU A 232 16.60 -12.25 -7.44
C LEU A 232 17.17 -10.83 -7.63
N ALA A 233 18.37 -10.55 -7.12
CA ALA A 233 19.04 -9.27 -7.25
C ALA A 233 19.53 -8.97 -8.68
N ASP A 234 19.81 -9.98 -9.48
CA ASP A 234 20.33 -9.83 -10.84
C ASP A 234 19.20 -9.50 -11.85
N PRO A 235 19.17 -8.28 -12.45
CA PRO A 235 18.16 -7.91 -13.43
C PRO A 235 18.17 -8.74 -14.71
N SER A 236 19.24 -9.45 -15.02
CA SER A 236 19.34 -10.35 -16.19
C SER A 236 18.62 -11.69 -15.98
N VAL A 237 18.44 -12.11 -14.72
CA VAL A 237 17.73 -13.34 -14.34
C VAL A 237 16.24 -13.06 -14.19
N PRO A 238 15.32 -13.78 -14.88
CA PRO A 238 13.89 -13.60 -14.66
C PRO A 238 13.50 -13.90 -13.20
N VAL A 239 12.65 -13.05 -12.59
CA VAL A 239 12.23 -13.21 -11.17
C VAL A 239 11.72 -14.62 -10.86
N ARG A 240 10.95 -15.22 -11.78
CA ARG A 240 10.45 -16.60 -11.64
C ARG A 240 11.55 -17.66 -11.55
N ALA A 241 12.74 -17.38 -12.13
CA ALA A 241 13.86 -18.30 -12.13
C ALA A 241 14.67 -18.25 -10.81
N ALA A 242 14.43 -17.24 -9.97
CA ALA A 242 14.98 -17.18 -8.63
C ALA A 242 14.25 -18.11 -7.64
N ALA A 243 13.09 -18.66 -8.00
CA ALA A 243 12.36 -19.61 -7.14
C ALA A 243 13.17 -20.90 -6.97
N LEU A 244 13.36 -21.31 -5.72
CA LEU A 244 14.01 -22.57 -5.37
C LEU A 244 12.96 -23.69 -5.48
N THR A 245 13.26 -24.69 -6.28
CA THR A 245 12.45 -25.93 -6.31
C THR A 245 12.76 -26.75 -5.06
N GLY A 246 11.76 -26.90 -4.19
CA GLY A 246 11.81 -27.80 -3.05
C GLY A 246 11.72 -29.27 -3.46
#